data_15422b407c1519e5b77e6a0f876b3185
#
_entry.id   15422b407c1519e5b77e6a0f876b3185
#
_cell.length_a   1.000
_cell.length_b   1.000
_cell.length_c   1.000
_cell.angle_alpha   90.00
_cell.angle_beta   90.00
_cell.angle_gamma   90.00
#
_symmetry.space_group_name_H-M   'P 1'
#
loop_
_entity.id
_entity.type
_entity.pdbx_description
1 polymer ?
#
loop_
_entity_poly.entity_id
_entity_poly.type
_entity_poly.pdbx_seq_one_letter_code
_entity_poly.pdbx_strand_id
1 'polypeptide(L)'
;MARDSVQRRLAAILAADVVGWSRLMGADEAGTLARLKQHRGALLDPKFEEYGGRIVKTTGDGVLVEFPSAVDAVKCASEIQEAMAKRNAGVPESTRMLFRVGINLGEIIIDTDGDIFGDGVNIAARLEELAEPGTVNISEDVYRQVHSRLDAELQDLGAQELKNIAKPVRVYRVGGATSATPAGGAVNAPGGAAPTGFEARPAIAVLPFDNMSRDEEQEYFADGISEDLITALSLWRLFPVIARKSSFTYKGQKVDVKQVGRELGARYVLEGSVRKAGQRLRITAQLIDAESGAHVWAERFDRELADIFDLQDEITESIVHNIMPEISMAEAERATRVPPASLDAWEYLQRGLWHIYRYTREDN
;
A
#
# COMPACT_ATOMS: atom_id res chain seq x y z
N MET A 1 20.76 4.34 -32.99
CA MET A 1 20.02 3.87 -31.80
C MET A 1 19.44 5.10 -31.14
N ALA A 2 18.16 5.34 -31.29
CA ALA A 2 17.47 6.41 -30.57
C ALA A 2 17.49 6.07 -29.09
N ARG A 3 18.01 6.94 -28.25
CA ARG A 3 17.81 6.87 -26.80
C ARG A 3 16.32 7.09 -26.58
N ASP A 4 15.62 6.09 -26.06
CA ASP A 4 14.30 6.28 -25.49
C ASP A 4 14.45 7.36 -24.40
N SER A 5 13.99 8.56 -24.73
CA SER A 5 14.06 9.70 -23.81
C SER A 5 12.90 9.55 -22.84
N VAL A 6 13.18 9.11 -21.64
CA VAL A 6 12.26 9.16 -20.51
C VAL A 6 11.68 10.57 -20.44
N GLN A 7 10.38 10.71 -20.69
CA GLN A 7 9.71 12.01 -20.60
C GLN A 7 9.45 12.34 -19.14
N ARG A 8 10.02 13.47 -18.68
CA ARG A 8 9.73 14.03 -17.37
C ARG A 8 8.92 15.31 -17.52
N ARG A 9 7.90 15.47 -16.68
CA ARG A 9 7.14 16.71 -16.62
C ARG A 9 6.55 16.96 -15.24
N LEU A 10 6.21 18.21 -14.96
CA LEU A 10 5.45 18.58 -13.77
C LEU A 10 3.96 18.36 -14.04
N ALA A 11 3.27 17.67 -13.12
CA ALA A 11 1.84 17.43 -13.19
C ALA A 11 1.22 17.41 -11.80
N ALA A 12 -0.08 17.69 -11.74
CA ALA A 12 -0.85 17.42 -10.54
C ALA A 12 -1.36 15.97 -10.59
N ILE A 13 -1.09 15.22 -9.54
CA ILE A 13 -1.43 13.82 -9.41
C ILE A 13 -2.51 13.69 -8.35
N LEU A 14 -3.62 13.06 -8.71
CA LEU A 14 -4.72 12.73 -7.83
C LEU A 14 -4.73 11.22 -7.62
N ALA A 15 -4.63 10.80 -6.36
CA ALA A 15 -4.89 9.43 -5.94
C ALA A 15 -6.19 9.40 -5.15
N ALA A 16 -7.06 8.43 -5.42
CA ALA A 16 -8.29 8.24 -4.67
C ALA A 16 -8.57 6.76 -4.48
N ASP A 17 -9.11 6.38 -3.32
CA ASP A 17 -9.57 5.03 -3.01
C ASP A 17 -10.90 5.02 -2.24
N VAL A 18 -11.50 3.82 -2.10
CA VAL A 18 -12.74 3.63 -1.34
C VAL A 18 -12.42 3.20 0.09
N VAL A 19 -12.93 3.97 1.04
CA VAL A 19 -12.77 3.68 2.47
C VAL A 19 -13.43 2.35 2.85
N GLY A 20 -12.64 1.45 3.46
CA GLY A 20 -13.14 0.17 3.95
C GLY A 20 -13.58 -0.78 2.82
N TRP A 21 -12.95 -0.72 1.66
CA TRP A 21 -13.24 -1.57 0.51
C TRP A 21 -13.38 -3.04 0.85
N SER A 22 -12.41 -3.63 1.55
CA SER A 22 -12.42 -5.04 1.94
C SER A 22 -13.65 -5.41 2.79
N ARG A 23 -14.11 -4.50 3.67
CA ARG A 23 -15.32 -4.68 4.48
C ARG A 23 -16.58 -4.67 3.61
N LEU A 24 -16.65 -3.74 2.65
CA LEU A 24 -17.78 -3.65 1.72
C LEU A 24 -17.85 -4.88 0.80
N MET A 25 -16.71 -5.32 0.29
CA MET A 25 -16.58 -6.55 -0.52
C MET A 25 -16.95 -7.79 0.28
N GLY A 26 -16.49 -7.90 1.52
CA GLY A 26 -16.82 -9.04 2.39
C GLY A 26 -18.30 -9.12 2.76
N ALA A 27 -19.02 -7.99 2.77
CA ALA A 27 -20.45 -7.96 3.05
C ALA A 27 -21.32 -8.27 1.81
N ASP A 28 -20.94 -7.76 0.65
CA ASP A 28 -21.66 -7.91 -0.62
C ASP A 28 -20.70 -7.63 -1.79
N GLU A 29 -20.01 -8.64 -2.26
CA GLU A 29 -18.99 -8.53 -3.31
C GLU A 29 -19.57 -8.00 -4.62
N ALA A 30 -20.59 -8.68 -5.15
CA ALA A 30 -21.19 -8.34 -6.44
C ALA A 30 -21.86 -6.96 -6.42
N GLY A 31 -22.60 -6.64 -5.36
CA GLY A 31 -23.26 -5.35 -5.21
C GLY A 31 -22.26 -4.21 -4.99
N THR A 32 -21.18 -4.44 -4.24
CA THR A 32 -20.13 -3.44 -4.02
C THR A 32 -19.40 -3.10 -5.30
N LEU A 33 -19.01 -4.12 -6.08
CA LEU A 33 -18.39 -3.91 -7.38
C LEU A 33 -19.31 -3.21 -8.37
N ALA A 34 -20.61 -3.58 -8.39
CA ALA A 34 -21.60 -2.91 -9.25
C ALA A 34 -21.77 -1.43 -8.88
N ARG A 35 -21.85 -1.11 -7.58
CA ARG A 35 -21.92 0.28 -7.09
C ARG A 35 -20.69 1.10 -7.46
N LEU A 36 -19.47 0.53 -7.29
CA LEU A 36 -18.24 1.21 -7.68
C LEU A 36 -18.25 1.53 -9.19
N LYS A 37 -18.56 0.54 -10.03
CA LYS A 37 -18.67 0.74 -11.48
C LYS A 37 -19.70 1.81 -11.84
N GLN A 38 -20.84 1.84 -11.14
CA GLN A 38 -21.87 2.85 -11.33
C GLN A 38 -21.38 4.25 -10.94
N HIS A 39 -20.71 4.39 -9.79
CA HIS A 39 -20.14 5.68 -9.36
C HIS A 39 -19.05 6.15 -10.31
N ARG A 40 -18.18 5.27 -10.76
CA ARG A 40 -17.16 5.61 -11.73
C ARG A 40 -17.79 6.09 -13.05
N GLY A 41 -18.60 5.27 -13.69
CA GLY A 41 -19.16 5.61 -15.01
C GLY A 41 -20.13 6.79 -14.99
N ALA A 42 -20.86 7.02 -13.88
CA ALA A 42 -21.86 8.08 -13.79
C ALA A 42 -21.39 9.35 -13.06
N LEU A 43 -20.18 9.38 -12.51
CA LEU A 43 -19.68 10.55 -11.78
C LEU A 43 -18.17 10.74 -11.95
N LEU A 44 -17.33 9.77 -11.47
CA LEU A 44 -15.89 10.00 -11.35
C LEU A 44 -15.22 10.18 -12.72
N ASP A 45 -15.38 9.19 -13.61
CA ASP A 45 -14.72 9.18 -14.90
C ASP A 45 -15.15 10.40 -15.77
N PRO A 46 -16.47 10.76 -15.87
CA PRO A 46 -16.88 12.00 -16.52
C PRO A 46 -16.35 13.28 -15.89
N LYS A 47 -16.23 13.32 -14.57
CA LYS A 47 -15.66 14.50 -13.87
C LYS A 47 -14.16 14.64 -14.13
N PHE A 48 -13.43 13.53 -14.15
CA PHE A 48 -12.01 13.57 -14.51
C PHE A 48 -11.83 14.14 -15.94
N GLU A 49 -12.62 13.68 -16.89
CA GLU A 49 -12.57 14.16 -18.29
C GLU A 49 -12.95 15.65 -18.39
N GLU A 50 -14.03 16.09 -17.70
CA GLU A 50 -14.48 17.49 -17.66
C GLU A 50 -13.38 18.45 -17.20
N TYR A 51 -12.56 18.04 -16.24
CA TYR A 51 -11.45 18.83 -15.71
C TYR A 51 -10.11 18.55 -16.39
N GLY A 52 -10.11 17.85 -17.52
CA GLY A 52 -8.91 17.54 -18.29
C GLY A 52 -7.98 16.52 -17.63
N GLY A 53 -8.49 15.73 -16.69
CA GLY A 53 -7.78 14.64 -16.04
C GLY A 53 -7.64 13.42 -16.95
N ARG A 54 -6.46 12.85 -16.98
CA ARG A 54 -6.18 11.56 -17.64
C ARG A 54 -6.12 10.47 -16.57
N ILE A 55 -7.03 9.50 -16.64
CA ILE A 55 -6.93 8.29 -15.82
C ILE A 55 -5.69 7.51 -16.28
N VAL A 56 -4.73 7.35 -15.38
CA VAL A 56 -3.49 6.62 -15.63
C VAL A 56 -3.71 5.14 -15.43
N LYS A 57 -4.20 4.78 -14.24
CA LYS A 57 -4.53 3.40 -13.90
C LYS A 57 -5.60 3.31 -12.82
N THR A 58 -6.17 2.12 -12.72
CA THR A 58 -7.13 1.76 -11.69
C THR A 58 -6.64 0.52 -10.97
N THR A 59 -6.65 0.56 -9.64
CA THR A 59 -6.17 -0.52 -8.78
C THR A 59 -7.31 -1.01 -7.89
N GLY A 60 -8.14 -1.91 -8.42
CA GLY A 60 -9.31 -2.39 -7.68
C GLY A 60 -10.31 -1.27 -7.38
N ASP A 61 -10.29 -0.76 -6.16
CA ASP A 61 -11.10 0.38 -5.68
C ASP A 61 -10.45 1.74 -5.86
N GLY A 62 -9.14 1.76 -6.12
CA GLY A 62 -8.36 2.98 -6.30
C GLY A 62 -8.30 3.47 -7.75
N VAL A 63 -8.02 4.75 -7.91
CA VAL A 63 -7.76 5.38 -9.19
C VAL A 63 -6.62 6.38 -9.07
N LEU A 64 -5.74 6.38 -10.07
CA LEU A 64 -4.67 7.37 -10.24
C LEU A 64 -4.97 8.22 -11.47
N VAL A 65 -5.05 9.53 -11.27
CA VAL A 65 -5.39 10.49 -12.32
C VAL A 65 -4.34 11.59 -12.39
N GLU A 66 -3.93 11.92 -13.59
CA GLU A 66 -3.02 13.01 -13.88
C GLU A 66 -3.80 14.21 -14.41
N PHE A 67 -3.49 15.40 -13.88
CA PHE A 67 -4.05 16.66 -14.34
C PHE A 67 -2.94 17.64 -14.77
N PRO A 68 -3.16 18.40 -15.83
CA PRO A 68 -2.23 19.47 -16.23
C PRO A 68 -2.29 20.69 -15.28
N SER A 69 -3.35 20.79 -14.48
CA SER A 69 -3.61 21.91 -13.57
C SER A 69 -3.95 21.43 -12.16
N ALA A 70 -3.21 21.92 -11.16
CA ALA A 70 -3.50 21.64 -9.75
C ALA A 70 -4.85 22.23 -9.30
N VAL A 71 -5.25 23.37 -9.86
CA VAL A 71 -6.55 24.02 -9.56
C VAL A 71 -7.69 23.13 -10.04
N ASP A 72 -7.58 22.61 -11.25
CA ASP A 72 -8.63 21.74 -11.83
C ASP A 72 -8.70 20.39 -11.12
N ALA A 73 -7.55 19.83 -10.71
CA ALA A 73 -7.53 18.61 -9.89
C ALA A 73 -8.27 18.79 -8.56
N VAL A 74 -8.05 19.90 -7.86
CA VAL A 74 -8.71 20.18 -6.57
C VAL A 74 -10.19 20.46 -6.76
N LYS A 75 -10.59 21.22 -7.78
CA LYS A 75 -12.02 21.46 -8.10
C LYS A 75 -12.74 20.15 -8.41
N CYS A 76 -12.16 19.34 -9.28
CA CYS A 76 -12.70 18.03 -9.64
C CYS A 76 -12.91 17.16 -8.40
N ALA A 77 -11.90 17.04 -7.54
CA ALA A 77 -11.97 16.25 -6.31
C ALA A 77 -13.05 16.76 -5.35
N SER A 78 -13.16 18.10 -5.17
CA SER A 78 -14.15 18.72 -4.31
C SER A 78 -15.57 18.45 -4.80
N GLU A 79 -15.84 18.61 -6.09
CA GLU A 79 -17.15 18.32 -6.68
C GLU A 79 -17.52 16.84 -6.62
N ILE A 80 -16.55 15.95 -6.78
CA ILE A 80 -16.75 14.50 -6.60
C ILE A 80 -17.17 14.21 -5.16
N GLN A 81 -16.47 14.76 -4.16
CA GLN A 81 -16.80 14.54 -2.75
C GLN A 81 -18.20 15.08 -2.40
N GLU A 82 -18.56 16.28 -2.86
CA GLU A 82 -19.90 16.84 -2.68
C GLU A 82 -20.99 15.98 -3.34
N ALA A 83 -20.76 15.52 -4.57
CA ALA A 83 -21.71 14.67 -5.26
C ALA A 83 -21.84 13.30 -4.58
N MET A 84 -20.75 12.74 -4.06
CA MET A 84 -20.78 11.49 -3.31
C MET A 84 -21.49 11.66 -1.96
N ALA A 85 -21.33 12.78 -1.27
CA ALA A 85 -22.07 13.08 -0.05
C ALA A 85 -23.59 13.10 -0.32
N LYS A 86 -24.02 13.71 -1.42
CA LYS A 86 -25.45 13.72 -1.85
C LYS A 86 -25.94 12.32 -2.20
N ARG A 87 -25.14 11.51 -2.90
CA ARG A 87 -25.47 10.11 -3.27
C ARG A 87 -25.57 9.20 -2.05
N ASN A 88 -24.76 9.45 -1.02
CA ASN A 88 -24.78 8.72 0.23
C ASN A 88 -25.88 9.17 1.20
N ALA A 89 -26.57 10.27 0.91
CA ALA A 89 -27.69 10.72 1.72
C ALA A 89 -28.82 9.68 1.70
N GLY A 90 -29.16 9.14 2.88
CA GLY A 90 -30.17 8.08 3.02
C GLY A 90 -29.66 6.64 2.76
N VAL A 91 -28.40 6.46 2.37
CA VAL A 91 -27.78 5.13 2.26
C VAL A 91 -27.34 4.66 3.67
N PRO A 92 -27.62 3.41 4.06
CA PRO A 92 -27.16 2.86 5.33
C PRO A 92 -25.64 2.97 5.46
N GLU A 93 -25.13 3.31 6.64
CA GLU A 93 -23.72 3.53 6.90
C GLU A 93 -22.84 2.31 6.50
N SER A 94 -23.36 1.11 6.74
CA SER A 94 -22.69 -0.15 6.41
C SER A 94 -22.42 -0.35 4.91
N THR A 95 -23.16 0.33 4.03
CA THR A 95 -23.09 0.19 2.57
C THR A 95 -22.68 1.48 1.86
N ARG A 96 -22.45 2.59 2.61
CA ARG A 96 -21.96 3.85 2.06
C ARG A 96 -20.59 3.66 1.42
N MET A 97 -20.40 4.30 0.27
CA MET A 97 -19.13 4.33 -0.43
C MET A 97 -18.53 5.73 -0.28
N LEU A 98 -17.48 5.85 0.53
CA LEU A 98 -16.77 7.09 0.80
C LEU A 98 -15.41 7.01 0.15
N PHE A 99 -14.96 8.09 -0.48
CA PHE A 99 -13.63 8.17 -1.07
C PHE A 99 -12.70 9.00 -0.19
N ARG A 100 -11.43 8.59 -0.15
CA ARG A 100 -10.32 9.44 0.29
C ARG A 100 -9.61 9.95 -0.94
N VAL A 101 -9.13 11.17 -0.91
CA VAL A 101 -8.43 11.77 -2.04
C VAL A 101 -7.17 12.48 -1.56
N GLY A 102 -6.05 12.21 -2.23
CA GLY A 102 -4.78 12.89 -2.06
C GLY A 102 -4.34 13.55 -3.36
N ILE A 103 -3.92 14.82 -3.32
CA ILE A 103 -3.43 15.53 -4.50
C ILE A 103 -2.07 16.14 -4.23
N ASN A 104 -1.13 15.86 -5.11
CA ASN A 104 0.21 16.42 -5.08
C ASN A 104 0.59 17.04 -6.44
N LEU A 105 1.41 18.08 -6.42
CA LEU A 105 2.04 18.64 -7.60
C LEU A 105 3.53 18.24 -7.58
N GLY A 106 3.96 17.47 -8.56
CA GLY A 106 5.33 16.97 -8.61
C GLY A 106 5.79 16.56 -9.99
N GLU A 107 7.10 16.33 -10.11
CA GLU A 107 7.68 15.77 -11.33
C GLU A 107 7.25 14.32 -11.48
N ILE A 108 6.81 13.93 -12.66
CA ILE A 108 6.49 12.56 -13.05
C ILE A 108 7.39 12.10 -14.19
N ILE A 109 7.62 10.81 -14.20
CA ILE A 109 8.24 10.08 -15.29
C ILE A 109 7.10 9.36 -16.01
N ILE A 110 7.01 9.53 -17.32
CA ILE A 110 6.02 8.85 -18.15
C ILE A 110 6.72 7.71 -18.87
N ASP A 111 6.20 6.51 -18.70
CA ASP A 111 6.68 5.32 -19.39
C ASP A 111 6.06 5.20 -20.78
N THR A 112 6.57 4.27 -21.60
CA THR A 112 6.15 4.05 -22.97
C THR A 112 4.70 3.57 -23.11
N ASP A 113 4.16 2.90 -22.09
CA ASP A 113 2.76 2.47 -21.98
C ASP A 113 1.82 3.58 -21.46
N GLY A 114 2.38 4.73 -21.05
CA GLY A 114 1.66 5.87 -20.50
C GLY A 114 1.43 5.83 -18.99
N ASP A 115 1.99 4.85 -18.28
CA ASP A 115 1.99 4.87 -16.79
C ASP A 115 2.91 5.98 -16.27
N ILE A 116 2.70 6.40 -15.02
CA ILE A 116 3.45 7.47 -14.40
C ILE A 116 4.13 7.00 -13.11
N PHE A 117 5.37 7.45 -12.93
CA PHE A 117 6.23 7.10 -11.80
C PHE A 117 6.86 8.34 -11.20
N GLY A 118 7.41 8.21 -9.99
CA GLY A 118 8.20 9.24 -9.31
C GLY A 118 7.65 9.62 -7.93
N ASP A 119 8.46 10.43 -7.22
CA ASP A 119 8.10 10.87 -5.85
C ASP A 119 6.77 11.62 -5.81
N GLY A 120 6.42 12.33 -6.89
CA GLY A 120 5.14 13.04 -6.99
C GLY A 120 3.94 12.12 -6.87
N VAL A 121 4.00 10.93 -7.46
CA VAL A 121 2.95 9.90 -7.39
C VAL A 121 2.87 9.30 -5.98
N ASN A 122 4.04 8.99 -5.39
CA ASN A 122 4.12 8.44 -4.04
C ASN A 122 3.53 9.40 -3.00
N ILE A 123 3.84 10.70 -3.10
CA ILE A 123 3.29 11.72 -2.21
C ILE A 123 1.76 11.77 -2.33
N ALA A 124 1.20 11.78 -3.55
CA ALA A 124 -0.25 11.79 -3.76
C ALA A 124 -0.94 10.60 -3.09
N ALA A 125 -0.38 9.39 -3.22
CA ALA A 125 -0.88 8.18 -2.57
C ALA A 125 -0.82 8.28 -1.03
N ARG A 126 0.25 8.85 -0.46
CA ARG A 126 0.34 9.05 1.00
C ARG A 126 -0.62 10.11 1.52
N LEU A 127 -0.87 11.16 0.76
CA LEU A 127 -1.89 12.17 1.10
C LEU A 127 -3.30 11.57 1.09
N GLU A 128 -3.58 10.66 0.16
CA GLU A 128 -4.82 9.89 0.10
C GLU A 128 -4.97 9.00 1.34
N GLU A 129 -3.93 8.21 1.71
CA GLU A 129 -3.95 7.37 2.92
C GLU A 129 -4.20 8.18 4.20
N LEU A 130 -3.68 9.41 4.27
CA LEU A 130 -3.85 10.33 5.41
C LEU A 130 -5.23 11.00 5.42
N ALA A 131 -5.95 11.00 4.31
CA ALA A 131 -7.22 11.69 4.20
C ALA A 131 -8.32 10.98 5.01
N GLU A 132 -9.14 11.75 5.72
CA GLU A 132 -10.35 11.24 6.36
C GLU A 132 -11.39 10.85 5.30
N PRO A 133 -12.32 9.92 5.63
CA PRO A 133 -13.39 9.54 4.72
C PRO A 133 -14.18 10.75 4.21
N GLY A 134 -14.29 10.89 2.89
CA GLY A 134 -15.04 11.98 2.26
C GLY A 134 -14.26 13.30 2.17
N THR A 135 -12.95 13.31 2.44
CA THR A 135 -12.13 14.53 2.39
C THR A 135 -11.07 14.49 1.29
N VAL A 136 -10.48 15.65 1.02
CA VAL A 136 -9.38 15.84 0.07
C VAL A 136 -8.19 16.44 0.80
N ASN A 137 -7.05 15.76 0.77
CA ASN A 137 -5.79 16.29 1.26
C ASN A 137 -4.91 16.75 0.10
N ILE A 138 -4.23 17.87 0.27
CA ILE A 138 -3.33 18.44 -0.73
C ILE A 138 -1.96 18.75 -0.13
N SER A 139 -0.91 18.64 -0.93
CA SER A 139 0.42 19.07 -0.54
C SER A 139 0.57 20.61 -0.52
N GLU A 140 1.62 21.10 0.14
CA GLU A 140 1.96 22.54 0.14
C GLU A 140 2.16 23.08 -1.27
N ASP A 141 2.72 22.30 -2.19
CA ASP A 141 2.94 22.74 -3.56
C ASP A 141 1.62 22.93 -4.31
N VAL A 142 0.62 22.08 -4.06
CA VAL A 142 -0.76 22.28 -4.54
C VAL A 142 -1.39 23.49 -3.86
N TYR A 143 -1.28 23.59 -2.52
CA TYR A 143 -1.81 24.72 -1.76
C TYR A 143 -1.34 26.07 -2.33
N ARG A 144 -0.06 26.22 -2.64
CA ARG A 144 0.50 27.45 -3.24
C ARG A 144 -0.14 27.82 -4.57
N GLN A 145 -0.65 26.84 -5.33
CA GLN A 145 -1.31 27.07 -6.61
C GLN A 145 -2.79 27.43 -6.46
N VAL A 146 -3.44 26.97 -5.40
CA VAL A 146 -4.90 27.00 -5.29
C VAL A 146 -5.44 28.01 -4.27
N HIS A 147 -4.67 28.36 -3.23
CA HIS A 147 -5.16 29.17 -2.08
C HIS A 147 -5.75 30.53 -2.46
N SER A 148 -5.32 31.13 -3.56
CA SER A 148 -5.84 32.43 -4.04
C SER A 148 -6.85 32.29 -5.20
N ARG A 149 -7.18 31.04 -5.61
CA ARG A 149 -8.00 30.74 -6.80
C ARG A 149 -9.23 29.90 -6.49
N LEU A 150 -9.32 29.40 -5.28
CA LEU A 150 -10.46 28.60 -4.81
C LEU A 150 -11.13 29.31 -3.66
N ASP A 151 -12.45 29.43 -3.73
CA ASP A 151 -13.30 29.90 -2.61
C ASP A 151 -13.61 28.73 -1.66
N ALA A 152 -12.58 27.94 -1.31
CA ALA A 152 -12.68 26.80 -0.41
C ALA A 152 -11.85 27.05 0.85
N GLU A 153 -12.37 26.68 2.00
CA GLU A 153 -11.61 26.70 3.24
C GLU A 153 -10.48 25.67 3.16
N LEU A 154 -9.24 26.09 3.43
CA LEU A 154 -8.07 25.25 3.39
C LEU A 154 -7.51 25.13 4.81
N GLN A 155 -7.75 24.01 5.47
CA GLN A 155 -7.27 23.76 6.82
C GLN A 155 -5.84 23.23 6.78
N ASP A 156 -4.92 23.92 7.46
CA ASP A 156 -3.54 23.48 7.61
C ASP A 156 -3.45 22.35 8.63
N LEU A 157 -3.01 21.17 8.20
CA LEU A 157 -2.78 20.00 9.05
C LEU A 157 -1.32 19.89 9.54
N GLY A 158 -0.46 20.88 9.19
CA GLY A 158 0.94 20.90 9.55
C GLY A 158 1.81 20.00 8.69
N ALA A 159 3.09 19.92 9.08
CA ALA A 159 4.05 19.03 8.43
C ALA A 159 3.84 17.59 8.89
N GLN A 160 3.62 16.68 7.95
CA GLN A 160 3.39 15.27 8.18
C GLN A 160 4.59 14.46 7.70
N GLU A 161 5.05 13.54 8.53
CA GLU A 161 6.02 12.53 8.11
C GLU A 161 5.29 11.45 7.31
N LEU A 162 5.46 11.46 5.99
CA LEU A 162 4.84 10.50 5.11
C LEU A 162 5.77 9.30 4.92
N LYS A 163 5.20 8.09 4.98
CA LYS A 163 5.96 6.85 4.84
C LYS A 163 6.74 6.86 3.52
N ASN A 164 8.06 6.59 3.59
CA ASN A 164 8.98 6.55 2.45
C ASN A 164 9.18 7.89 1.70
N ILE A 165 8.77 9.02 2.27
CA ILE A 165 9.08 10.35 1.76
C ILE A 165 10.17 10.95 2.64
N ALA A 166 11.30 11.33 2.03
CA ALA A 166 12.52 11.71 2.75
C ALA A 166 12.39 12.99 3.60
N LYS A 167 11.43 13.85 3.28
CA LYS A 167 11.18 15.11 3.98
C LYS A 167 9.72 15.19 4.39
N PRO A 168 9.41 15.75 5.59
CA PRO A 168 8.03 16.04 5.96
C PRO A 168 7.33 16.88 4.89
N VAL A 169 6.12 16.54 4.56
CA VAL A 169 5.26 17.27 3.62
C VAL A 169 4.21 18.04 4.41
N ARG A 170 4.11 19.34 4.18
CA ARG A 170 3.01 20.11 4.78
C ARG A 170 1.73 19.82 4.04
N VAL A 171 0.70 19.48 4.78
CA VAL A 171 -0.57 18.98 4.27
C VAL A 171 -1.69 19.95 4.61
N TYR A 172 -2.59 20.15 3.67
CA TYR A 172 -3.79 20.94 3.84
C TYR A 172 -5.01 20.12 3.47
N ARG A 173 -6.09 20.27 4.23
CA ARG A 173 -7.40 19.68 3.89
C ARG A 173 -8.24 20.71 3.17
N VAL A 174 -8.86 20.29 2.07
CA VAL A 174 -9.77 21.11 1.27
C VAL A 174 -11.20 20.91 1.75
N GLY A 175 -11.85 22.00 2.18
CA GLY A 175 -13.26 22.02 2.56
C GLY A 175 -13.62 21.04 3.67
N GLY A 176 -14.36 21.48 4.65
CA GLY A 176 -14.96 20.63 5.66
C GLY A 176 -16.39 21.06 5.88
N ALA A 177 -17.37 20.23 5.51
CA ALA A 177 -18.68 20.34 6.09
C ALA A 177 -18.52 20.15 7.60
N THR A 178 -18.93 21.17 8.34
CA THR A 178 -18.95 21.20 9.80
C THR A 178 -19.50 19.91 10.39
N SER A 179 -18.63 19.12 10.99
CA SER A 179 -18.99 18.14 12.00
C SER A 179 -17.94 18.23 13.10
N ALA A 180 -18.39 18.86 14.21
CA ALA A 180 -17.87 18.82 15.55
C ALA A 180 -16.40 18.48 15.77
N THR A 181 -15.62 19.49 16.08
CA THR A 181 -14.32 19.43 16.78
C THR A 181 -14.39 18.49 17.99
N PRO A 182 -13.41 17.67 18.19
CA PRO A 182 -12.83 17.51 19.51
C PRO A 182 -11.52 18.31 19.59
N ALA A 183 -11.52 19.19 20.57
CA ALA A 183 -10.44 20.05 20.97
C ALA A 183 -9.13 19.30 21.16
N GLY A 184 -8.06 20.02 20.88
CA GLY A 184 -6.68 19.59 21.00
C GLY A 184 -6.39 18.85 22.31
N GLY A 185 -5.68 17.75 22.15
CA GLY A 185 -5.00 17.03 23.21
C GLY A 185 -3.56 16.82 22.79
N ALA A 186 -2.69 17.54 23.47
CA ALA A 186 -1.26 17.31 23.39
C ALA A 186 -0.95 15.86 23.71
N VAL A 187 -0.31 15.14 22.82
CA VAL A 187 0.20 13.80 23.08
C VAL A 187 1.49 13.91 23.89
N ASN A 188 1.35 13.65 25.19
CA ASN A 188 2.45 13.13 26.00
C ASN A 188 2.35 11.60 26.00
N ALA A 189 3.33 10.92 25.48
CA ALA A 189 3.59 9.51 25.77
C ALA A 189 4.25 9.40 27.17
N PRO A 190 4.34 8.25 27.86
CA PRO A 190 4.09 6.89 27.41
C PRO A 190 3.20 6.07 28.36
N GLY A 191 2.38 5.26 27.84
CA GLY A 191 1.66 4.24 28.58
C GLY A 191 0.97 3.33 27.56
N GLY A 192 1.56 2.15 27.33
CA GLY A 192 1.20 1.26 26.25
C GLY A 192 -0.26 0.82 26.27
N ALA A 193 -1.05 1.40 25.38
CA ALA A 193 -2.20 0.70 24.85
C ALA A 193 -1.68 -0.25 23.76
N ALA A 194 -2.11 -1.51 23.80
CA ALA A 194 -1.77 -2.47 22.76
C ALA A 194 -2.22 -1.92 21.40
N PRO A 195 -1.41 -2.08 20.32
CA PRO A 195 -1.78 -1.64 18.99
C PRO A 195 -3.10 -2.28 18.58
N THR A 196 -3.99 -1.49 17.96
CA THR A 196 -5.32 -1.94 17.54
C THR A 196 -5.43 -1.86 16.02
N GLY A 197 -6.19 -2.77 15.41
CA GLY A 197 -6.44 -2.76 13.97
C GLY A 197 -5.30 -3.35 13.13
N PHE A 198 -4.96 -2.71 12.00
CA PHE A 198 -3.95 -3.22 11.05
C PHE A 198 -2.54 -3.32 11.67
N GLU A 199 -2.19 -2.39 12.55
CA GLU A 199 -0.88 -2.37 13.25
C GLU A 199 -0.72 -3.50 14.27
N ALA A 200 -1.82 -4.08 14.75
CA ALA A 200 -1.79 -5.25 15.64
C ALA A 200 -1.51 -6.56 14.90
N ARG A 201 -1.61 -6.55 13.55
CA ARG A 201 -1.34 -7.74 12.74
C ARG A 201 0.16 -8.06 12.71
N PRO A 202 0.52 -9.32 12.47
CA PRO A 202 1.93 -9.71 12.33
C PRO A 202 2.58 -9.00 11.15
N ALA A 203 3.67 -8.27 11.40
CA ALA A 203 4.41 -7.58 10.35
C ALA A 203 5.38 -8.53 9.64
N ILE A 204 5.64 -8.25 8.35
CA ILE A 204 6.59 -8.96 7.50
C ILE A 204 7.79 -8.04 7.23
N ALA A 205 9.00 -8.51 7.47
CA ALA A 205 10.24 -7.87 7.03
C ALA A 205 10.83 -8.65 5.86
N VAL A 206 11.19 -7.96 4.78
CA VAL A 206 11.97 -8.53 3.68
C VAL A 206 13.40 -8.04 3.83
N LEU A 207 14.33 -8.95 4.09
CA LEU A 207 15.75 -8.62 4.14
C LEU A 207 16.33 -8.51 2.73
N PRO A 208 17.40 -7.72 2.53
CA PRO A 208 18.12 -7.71 1.27
C PRO A 208 18.59 -9.13 0.92
N PHE A 209 18.31 -9.58 -0.29
CA PHE A 209 18.78 -10.88 -0.76
C PHE A 209 20.30 -10.86 -0.92
N ASP A 210 20.95 -11.91 -0.48
CA ASP A 210 22.39 -12.03 -0.56
C ASP A 210 22.84 -12.35 -2.00
N ASN A 211 23.74 -11.54 -2.55
CA ASN A 211 24.43 -11.89 -3.78
C ASN A 211 25.53 -12.91 -3.48
N MET A 212 25.28 -14.18 -3.79
CA MET A 212 26.28 -15.26 -3.66
C MET A 212 27.14 -15.46 -4.92
N SER A 213 27.03 -14.56 -5.89
CA SER A 213 27.85 -14.54 -7.11
C SER A 213 29.10 -13.69 -6.88
N ARG A 214 30.10 -13.86 -7.75
CA ARG A 214 31.29 -12.97 -7.81
C ARG A 214 31.04 -11.73 -8.70
N ASP A 215 29.86 -11.61 -9.24
CA ASP A 215 29.43 -10.61 -10.22
C ASP A 215 28.71 -9.47 -9.50
N GLU A 216 29.30 -8.28 -9.46
CA GLU A 216 28.73 -7.11 -8.80
C GLU A 216 27.43 -6.64 -9.47
N GLU A 217 27.22 -6.92 -10.75
CA GLU A 217 25.97 -6.59 -11.44
C GLU A 217 24.76 -7.34 -10.82
N GLN A 218 25.00 -8.50 -10.22
CA GLN A 218 23.95 -9.25 -9.53
C GLN A 218 23.55 -8.64 -8.18
N GLU A 219 24.28 -7.66 -7.66
CA GLU A 219 23.90 -6.92 -6.47
C GLU A 219 22.63 -6.07 -6.73
N TYR A 220 22.59 -5.40 -7.89
CA TYR A 220 21.40 -4.66 -8.31
C TYR A 220 20.18 -5.57 -8.48
N PHE A 221 20.39 -6.75 -9.04
CA PHE A 221 19.32 -7.72 -9.21
C PHE A 221 18.79 -8.23 -7.85
N ALA A 222 19.68 -8.56 -6.92
CA ALA A 222 19.30 -9.03 -5.59
C ALA A 222 18.56 -7.94 -4.78
N ASP A 223 19.05 -6.69 -4.87
CA ASP A 223 18.39 -5.53 -4.25
C ASP A 223 17.02 -5.25 -4.90
N GLY A 224 16.94 -5.34 -6.24
CA GLY A 224 15.70 -5.14 -6.98
C GLY A 224 14.62 -6.14 -6.57
N ILE A 225 14.90 -7.44 -6.56
CA ILE A 225 13.95 -8.45 -6.07
C ILE A 225 13.47 -8.13 -4.67
N SER A 226 14.37 -7.71 -3.76
CA SER A 226 13.99 -7.39 -2.38
C SER A 226 13.05 -6.18 -2.31
N GLU A 227 13.28 -5.17 -3.15
CA GLU A 227 12.44 -3.97 -3.26
C GLU A 227 11.08 -4.28 -3.87
N ASP A 228 11.05 -5.09 -4.94
CA ASP A 228 9.83 -5.53 -5.62
C ASP A 228 8.96 -6.38 -4.69
N LEU A 229 9.57 -7.27 -3.90
CA LEU A 229 8.88 -8.06 -2.88
C LEU A 229 8.26 -7.17 -1.79
N ILE A 230 8.97 -6.15 -1.29
CA ILE A 230 8.43 -5.20 -0.33
C ILE A 230 7.22 -4.47 -0.93
N THR A 231 7.34 -4.05 -2.18
CA THR A 231 6.28 -3.34 -2.90
C THR A 231 5.08 -4.24 -3.12
N ALA A 232 5.28 -5.43 -3.68
CA ALA A 232 4.22 -6.37 -3.99
C ALA A 232 3.47 -6.84 -2.73
N LEU A 233 4.19 -7.18 -1.65
CA LEU A 233 3.58 -7.54 -0.38
C LEU A 233 2.77 -6.38 0.23
N SER A 234 3.25 -5.14 0.09
CA SER A 234 2.55 -3.95 0.59
C SER A 234 1.22 -3.70 -0.14
N LEU A 235 1.12 -4.08 -1.41
CA LEU A 235 -0.10 -3.96 -2.20
C LEU A 235 -1.24 -4.87 -1.71
N TRP A 236 -0.92 -6.02 -1.14
CA TRP A 236 -1.92 -6.98 -0.63
C TRP A 236 -2.64 -6.51 0.62
N ARG A 237 -2.07 -5.56 1.38
CA ARG A 237 -2.68 -4.96 2.59
C ARG A 237 -3.21 -5.95 3.64
N LEU A 238 -2.80 -7.20 3.58
CA LEU A 238 -3.19 -8.22 4.58
C LEU A 238 -2.34 -8.10 5.84
N PHE A 239 -1.04 -7.79 5.68
CA PHE A 239 -0.07 -7.68 6.75
C PHE A 239 0.73 -6.37 6.62
N PRO A 240 1.13 -5.73 7.74
CA PRO A 240 2.11 -4.66 7.71
C PRO A 240 3.43 -5.16 7.12
N VAL A 241 4.02 -4.39 6.20
CA VAL A 241 5.34 -4.70 5.64
C VAL A 241 6.35 -3.68 6.14
N ILE A 242 7.48 -4.14 6.66
CA ILE A 242 8.54 -3.27 7.17
C ILE A 242 9.18 -2.50 6.01
N ALA A 243 9.37 -1.20 6.24
CA ALA A 243 9.92 -0.30 5.24
C ALA A 243 11.33 -0.74 4.78
N ARG A 244 11.60 -0.61 3.47
CA ARG A 244 12.88 -0.94 2.84
C ARG A 244 14.09 -0.41 3.62
N LYS A 245 14.11 0.87 4.00
CA LYS A 245 15.24 1.47 4.72
C LYS A 245 15.56 0.76 6.04
N SER A 246 14.55 0.28 6.76
CA SER A 246 14.74 -0.44 8.01
C SER A 246 15.31 -1.84 7.75
N SER A 247 14.79 -2.57 6.77
CA SER A 247 15.29 -3.89 6.40
C SER A 247 16.71 -3.84 5.81
N PHE A 248 17.01 -2.82 5.00
CA PHE A 248 18.30 -2.67 4.33
C PHE A 248 19.45 -2.22 5.26
N THR A 249 19.17 -1.87 6.51
CA THR A 249 20.24 -1.68 7.51
C THR A 249 20.99 -2.97 7.80
N TYR A 250 20.36 -4.12 7.55
CA TYR A 250 20.96 -5.45 7.75
C TYR A 250 21.74 -5.97 6.55
N LYS A 251 21.85 -5.20 5.45
CA LYS A 251 22.55 -5.60 4.24
C LYS A 251 24.01 -5.99 4.54
N GLY A 252 24.39 -7.20 4.13
CA GLY A 252 25.75 -7.74 4.34
C GLY A 252 26.08 -8.11 5.79
N GLN A 253 25.12 -8.03 6.70
CA GLN A 253 25.31 -8.41 8.10
C GLN A 253 24.86 -9.85 8.33
N LYS A 254 25.63 -10.60 9.12
CA LYS A 254 25.22 -11.92 9.61
C LYS A 254 24.42 -11.70 10.91
N VAL A 255 23.12 -11.66 10.79
CA VAL A 255 22.23 -11.40 11.92
C VAL A 255 21.35 -12.60 12.22
N ASP A 256 20.99 -12.76 13.49
CA ASP A 256 19.97 -13.73 13.91
C ASP A 256 18.58 -13.21 13.55
N VAL A 257 17.82 -13.98 12.79
CA VAL A 257 16.46 -13.64 12.37
C VAL A 257 15.56 -13.30 13.55
N LYS A 258 15.75 -13.96 14.71
CA LYS A 258 15.01 -13.64 15.94
C LYS A 258 15.36 -12.24 16.48
N GLN A 259 16.61 -11.82 16.31
CA GLN A 259 17.03 -10.47 16.68
C GLN A 259 16.41 -9.44 15.73
N VAL A 260 16.48 -9.68 14.41
CA VAL A 260 15.88 -8.83 13.38
C VAL A 260 14.38 -8.66 13.64
N GLY A 261 13.67 -9.75 13.90
CA GLY A 261 12.24 -9.72 14.21
C GLY A 261 11.90 -8.83 15.39
N ARG A 262 12.68 -8.91 16.48
CA ARG A 262 12.48 -8.05 17.66
C ARG A 262 12.78 -6.58 17.38
N GLU A 263 13.88 -6.29 16.68
CA GLU A 263 14.31 -4.91 16.38
C GLU A 263 13.38 -4.21 15.40
N LEU A 264 12.85 -4.94 14.42
CA LEU A 264 11.92 -4.40 13.42
C LEU A 264 10.44 -4.53 13.83
N GLY A 265 10.13 -5.24 14.91
CA GLY A 265 8.75 -5.57 15.27
C GLY A 265 8.07 -6.48 14.22
N ALA A 266 8.87 -7.29 13.50
CA ALA A 266 8.37 -8.20 12.48
C ALA A 266 8.23 -9.62 13.04
N ARG A 267 7.08 -10.25 12.80
CA ARG A 267 6.87 -11.67 13.12
C ARG A 267 7.44 -12.58 12.05
N TYR A 268 7.32 -12.19 10.80
CA TYR A 268 7.83 -12.94 9.67
C TYR A 268 8.99 -12.21 9.02
N VAL A 269 10.03 -12.96 8.70
CA VAL A 269 11.20 -12.45 7.98
C VAL A 269 11.35 -13.26 6.70
N LEU A 270 11.30 -12.59 5.57
CA LEU A 270 11.61 -13.14 4.26
C LEU A 270 13.08 -12.80 3.95
N GLU A 271 13.87 -13.80 3.73
CA GLU A 271 15.28 -13.66 3.31
C GLU A 271 15.56 -14.54 2.09
N GLY A 272 16.63 -14.28 1.39
CA GLY A 272 16.97 -15.05 0.22
C GLY A 272 18.37 -14.80 -0.30
N SER A 273 18.70 -15.52 -1.37
CA SER A 273 19.99 -15.36 -2.05
C SER A 273 19.85 -15.51 -3.56
N VAL A 274 20.73 -14.83 -4.27
CA VAL A 274 20.86 -14.89 -5.72
C VAL A 274 22.22 -15.44 -6.08
N ARG A 275 22.27 -16.42 -6.99
CA ARG A 275 23.50 -17.00 -7.51
C ARG A 275 23.43 -17.13 -9.03
N LYS A 276 24.35 -16.51 -9.74
CA LYS A 276 24.52 -16.63 -11.19
C LYS A 276 25.65 -17.57 -11.54
N ALA A 277 25.43 -18.44 -12.52
CA ALA A 277 26.45 -19.32 -13.09
C ALA A 277 26.24 -19.39 -14.62
N GLY A 278 27.02 -18.60 -15.36
CA GLY A 278 26.83 -18.44 -16.81
C GLY A 278 25.50 -17.77 -17.10
N GLN A 279 24.64 -18.41 -17.91
CA GLN A 279 23.30 -17.97 -18.26
C GLN A 279 22.22 -18.46 -17.26
N ARG A 280 22.61 -19.17 -16.22
CA ARG A 280 21.68 -19.70 -15.22
C ARG A 280 21.68 -18.85 -13.97
N LEU A 281 20.49 -18.50 -13.53
CA LEU A 281 20.23 -17.80 -12.28
C LEU A 281 19.50 -18.74 -11.32
N ARG A 282 19.99 -18.81 -10.10
CA ARG A 282 19.33 -19.52 -9.00
C ARG A 282 18.99 -18.52 -7.92
N ILE A 283 17.73 -18.46 -7.58
CA ILE A 283 17.21 -17.66 -6.47
C ILE A 283 16.65 -18.61 -5.43
N THR A 284 17.00 -18.39 -4.17
CA THR A 284 16.42 -19.11 -3.03
C THR A 284 15.72 -18.08 -2.17
N ALA A 285 14.49 -18.35 -1.78
CA ALA A 285 13.74 -17.51 -0.87
C ALA A 285 13.19 -18.37 0.27
N GLN A 286 13.15 -17.82 1.48
CA GLN A 286 12.64 -18.52 2.66
C GLN A 286 11.96 -17.53 3.60
N LEU A 287 10.79 -17.94 4.10
CA LEU A 287 10.01 -17.22 5.08
C LEU A 287 10.18 -17.90 6.45
N ILE A 288 10.56 -17.11 7.44
CA ILE A 288 10.90 -17.58 8.77
C ILE A 288 9.99 -16.88 9.79
N ASP A 289 9.42 -17.65 10.70
CA ASP A 289 8.79 -17.11 11.92
C ASP A 289 9.90 -16.63 12.86
N ALA A 290 10.00 -15.32 13.06
CA ALA A 290 11.09 -14.70 13.81
C ALA A 290 10.99 -14.95 15.32
N GLU A 291 9.88 -15.41 15.85
CA GLU A 291 9.72 -15.77 17.25
C GLU A 291 10.30 -17.15 17.54
N SER A 292 9.93 -18.14 16.75
CA SER A 292 10.42 -19.51 16.89
C SER A 292 11.77 -19.77 16.19
N GLY A 293 12.05 -19.06 15.10
CA GLY A 293 13.15 -19.31 14.17
C GLY A 293 12.87 -20.46 13.21
N ALA A 294 11.62 -20.91 13.13
CA ALA A 294 11.24 -22.01 12.23
C ALA A 294 10.93 -21.50 10.83
N HIS A 295 11.30 -22.28 9.83
CA HIS A 295 10.91 -21.98 8.45
C HIS A 295 9.42 -22.27 8.28
N VAL A 296 8.69 -21.27 7.81
CA VAL A 296 7.29 -21.36 7.42
C VAL A 296 7.19 -21.85 5.99
N TRP A 297 8.08 -21.32 5.13
CA TRP A 297 8.16 -21.69 3.73
C TRP A 297 9.57 -21.49 3.20
N ALA A 298 9.96 -22.29 2.21
CA ALA A 298 11.23 -22.13 1.47
C ALA A 298 11.08 -22.69 0.06
N GLU A 299 11.58 -21.95 -0.94
CA GLU A 299 11.57 -22.38 -2.34
C GLU A 299 12.81 -21.93 -3.08
N ARG A 300 13.11 -22.66 -4.18
CA ARG A 300 14.23 -22.40 -5.06
C ARG A 300 13.75 -22.26 -6.49
N PHE A 301 14.11 -21.17 -7.11
CA PHE A 301 13.82 -20.85 -8.50
C PHE A 301 15.08 -20.98 -9.32
N ASP A 302 15.06 -21.83 -10.34
CA ASP A 302 16.14 -21.99 -11.33
C ASP A 302 15.62 -21.43 -12.66
N ARG A 303 16.27 -20.37 -13.18
CA ARG A 303 15.85 -19.67 -14.41
C ARG A 303 17.03 -19.43 -15.35
N GLU A 304 16.73 -19.19 -16.62
CA GLU A 304 17.70 -18.67 -17.58
C GLU A 304 17.62 -17.15 -17.62
N LEU A 305 18.78 -16.49 -17.66
CA LEU A 305 18.88 -15.05 -17.72
C LEU A 305 18.52 -14.59 -19.16
N ALA A 306 17.27 -14.21 -19.38
CA ALA A 306 16.79 -13.62 -20.63
C ALA A 306 16.62 -12.11 -20.48
N ASP A 307 15.49 -11.64 -19.99
CA ASP A 307 15.26 -10.26 -19.55
C ASP A 307 15.32 -10.21 -18.02
N ILE A 308 16.01 -9.19 -17.49
CA ILE A 308 16.26 -9.11 -16.05
C ILE A 308 15.02 -8.61 -15.30
N PHE A 309 14.22 -7.75 -15.91
CA PHE A 309 13.03 -7.17 -15.31
C PHE A 309 11.87 -8.15 -15.37
N ASP A 310 11.64 -8.78 -16.52
CA ASP A 310 10.61 -9.82 -16.64
C ASP A 310 10.84 -10.96 -15.64
N LEU A 311 12.11 -11.28 -15.38
CA LEU A 311 12.49 -12.30 -14.43
C LEU A 311 12.27 -11.86 -12.97
N GLN A 312 12.54 -10.59 -12.66
CA GLN A 312 12.25 -10.03 -11.33
C GLN A 312 10.74 -10.06 -11.05
N ASP A 313 9.93 -9.64 -12.01
CA ASP A 313 8.47 -9.64 -11.90
C ASP A 313 7.93 -11.06 -11.70
N GLU A 314 8.33 -12.02 -12.53
CA GLU A 314 7.92 -13.43 -12.42
C GLU A 314 8.25 -14.02 -11.03
N ILE A 315 9.47 -13.78 -10.55
CA ILE A 315 9.93 -14.34 -9.28
C ILE A 315 9.24 -13.65 -8.10
N THR A 316 9.08 -12.35 -8.16
CA THR A 316 8.37 -11.57 -7.14
C THR A 316 6.93 -12.05 -7.02
N GLU A 317 6.21 -12.17 -8.14
CA GLU A 317 4.84 -12.66 -8.16
C GLU A 317 4.73 -14.09 -7.61
N SER A 318 5.64 -14.98 -8.03
CA SER A 318 5.68 -16.36 -7.55
C SER A 318 5.90 -16.45 -6.04
N ILE A 319 6.87 -15.69 -5.50
CA ILE A 319 7.17 -15.68 -4.07
C ILE A 319 5.96 -15.17 -3.28
N VAL A 320 5.40 -14.03 -3.67
CA VAL A 320 4.25 -13.41 -2.97
C VAL A 320 3.05 -14.36 -3.00
N HIS A 321 2.75 -14.96 -4.16
CA HIS A 321 1.63 -15.90 -4.28
C HIS A 321 1.78 -17.11 -3.36
N ASN A 322 3.00 -17.63 -3.21
CA ASN A 322 3.26 -18.82 -2.41
C ASN A 322 3.32 -18.54 -0.90
N ILE A 323 3.89 -17.39 -0.47
CA ILE A 323 4.03 -17.11 0.97
C ILE A 323 2.74 -16.64 1.64
N MET A 324 1.81 -16.00 0.91
CA MET A 324 0.60 -15.44 1.50
C MET A 324 -0.34 -16.49 2.10
N PRO A 325 -0.61 -17.62 1.44
CA PRO A 325 -1.36 -18.74 2.06
C PRO A 325 -0.65 -19.31 3.28
N GLU A 326 0.68 -19.48 3.22
CA GLU A 326 1.48 -20.06 4.29
C GLU A 326 1.46 -19.20 5.57
N ILE A 327 1.57 -17.86 5.42
CA ILE A 327 1.41 -16.93 6.55
C ILE A 327 0.01 -17.04 7.12
N SER A 328 -1.02 -17.06 6.27
CA SER A 328 -2.42 -17.18 6.71
C SER A 328 -2.67 -18.47 7.47
N MET A 329 -2.12 -19.59 7.01
CA MET A 329 -2.21 -20.88 7.69
C MET A 329 -1.46 -20.88 9.03
N ALA A 330 -0.26 -20.33 9.08
CA ALA A 330 0.53 -20.21 10.30
C ALA A 330 -0.18 -19.36 11.38
N GLU A 331 -0.78 -18.25 10.99
CA GLU A 331 -1.57 -17.41 11.89
C GLU A 331 -2.87 -18.09 12.33
N ALA A 332 -3.54 -18.78 11.43
CA ALA A 332 -4.73 -19.55 11.74
C ALA A 332 -4.43 -20.67 12.76
N GLU A 333 -3.34 -21.43 12.58
CA GLU A 333 -2.88 -22.43 13.53
C GLU A 333 -2.51 -21.81 14.88
N ARG A 334 -1.82 -20.66 14.88
CA ARG A 334 -1.46 -19.94 16.11
C ARG A 334 -2.70 -19.50 16.89
N ALA A 335 -3.71 -18.96 16.20
CA ALA A 335 -4.97 -18.54 16.82
C ALA A 335 -5.72 -19.69 17.52
N THR A 336 -5.53 -20.93 17.09
CA THR A 336 -6.13 -22.10 17.78
C THR A 336 -5.51 -22.37 19.15
N ARG A 337 -4.27 -21.93 19.37
CA ARG A 337 -3.53 -22.15 20.63
C ARG A 337 -3.82 -21.08 21.68
N VAL A 338 -4.44 -19.97 21.30
CA VAL A 338 -4.81 -18.86 22.17
C VAL A 338 -6.18 -19.14 22.82
N PRO A 339 -6.35 -18.95 24.16
CA PRO A 339 -7.66 -19.13 24.80
C PRO A 339 -8.72 -18.20 24.20
N PRO A 340 -9.97 -18.65 23.98
CA PRO A 340 -11.01 -17.85 23.34
C PRO A 340 -11.27 -16.49 24.00
N ALA A 341 -11.14 -16.41 25.31
CA ALA A 341 -11.39 -15.17 26.06
C ALA A 341 -10.32 -14.07 25.86
N SER A 342 -9.17 -14.41 25.26
CA SER A 342 -8.06 -13.49 25.00
C SER A 342 -7.80 -13.21 23.54
N LEU A 343 -8.63 -13.75 22.62
CA LEU A 343 -8.51 -13.48 21.19
C LEU A 343 -8.98 -12.07 20.86
N ASP A 344 -8.21 -11.39 20.01
CA ASP A 344 -8.67 -10.17 19.35
C ASP A 344 -9.51 -10.47 18.08
N ALA A 345 -10.01 -9.43 17.42
CA ALA A 345 -10.86 -9.60 16.23
C ALA A 345 -10.11 -10.28 15.05
N TRP A 346 -8.81 -10.04 14.92
CA TRP A 346 -7.97 -10.65 13.90
C TRP A 346 -7.77 -12.16 14.19
N GLU A 347 -7.43 -12.50 15.42
CA GLU A 347 -7.22 -13.87 15.87
C GLU A 347 -8.51 -14.69 15.76
N TYR A 348 -9.68 -14.09 16.06
CA TYR A 348 -10.98 -14.73 15.82
C TYR A 348 -11.21 -15.05 14.35
N LEU A 349 -10.88 -14.10 13.45
CA LEU A 349 -10.96 -14.32 12.01
C LEU A 349 -10.05 -15.47 11.57
N GLN A 350 -8.78 -15.45 12.00
CA GLN A 350 -7.81 -16.49 11.65
C GLN A 350 -8.25 -17.88 12.18
N ARG A 351 -8.79 -17.93 13.37
CA ARG A 351 -9.33 -19.17 13.93
C ARG A 351 -10.55 -19.68 13.16
N GLY A 352 -11.43 -18.80 12.70
CA GLY A 352 -12.54 -19.15 11.82
C GLY A 352 -12.06 -19.72 10.48
N LEU A 353 -11.06 -19.09 9.87
CA LEU A 353 -10.45 -19.57 8.63
C LEU A 353 -9.82 -20.96 8.80
N TRP A 354 -9.16 -21.24 9.93
CA TRP A 354 -8.63 -22.57 10.24
C TRP A 354 -9.70 -23.66 10.13
N HIS A 355 -10.87 -23.45 10.73
CA HIS A 355 -11.96 -24.41 10.66
C HIS A 355 -12.54 -24.56 9.25
N ILE A 356 -12.62 -23.48 8.49
CA ILE A 356 -13.10 -23.50 7.09
C ILE A 356 -12.16 -24.30 6.18
N TYR A 357 -10.85 -24.12 6.31
CA TYR A 357 -9.87 -24.77 5.41
C TYR A 357 -9.62 -26.23 5.71
N ARG A 358 -9.93 -26.72 6.91
CA ARG A 358 -9.72 -28.14 7.25
C ARG A 358 -10.73 -29.08 6.65
N TYR A 359 -11.92 -28.63 6.28
CA TYR A 359 -13.00 -29.43 5.69
C TYR A 359 -13.20 -30.78 6.39
N THR A 360 -13.04 -30.85 7.72
CA THR A 360 -13.23 -32.08 8.47
C THR A 360 -14.69 -32.22 8.91
N ARG A 361 -15.12 -33.46 9.11
CA ARG A 361 -16.50 -33.78 9.53
C ARG A 361 -16.83 -33.23 10.94
N GLU A 362 -15.80 -32.92 11.73
CA GLU A 362 -15.89 -32.36 13.08
C GLU A 362 -15.93 -30.84 13.11
N ASP A 363 -15.52 -30.19 12.00
CA ASP A 363 -15.45 -28.73 11.88
C ASP A 363 -16.66 -28.14 11.14
N ASN A 364 -17.60 -29.00 10.65
CA ASN A 364 -18.90 -28.65 10.08
C ASN A 364 -20.00 -29.13 11.09
#